data_dd8db3264b1a9f8003d5248d397c097c
#
_entry.id   dd8db3264b1a9f8003d5248d397c097c
#
_cell.length_a   1.000
_cell.length_b   1.000
_cell.length_c   1.000
_cell.angle_alpha   90.00
_cell.angle_beta   90.00
_cell.angle_gamma   90.00
#
_symmetry.space_group_name_H-M   'P 1'
#
loop_
_entity.id
_entity.type
_entity.pdbx_description
1 polymer ?
#
loop_
_entity_poly.entity_id
_entity_poly.type
_entity_poly.pdbx_seq_one_letter_code
_entity_poly.pdbx_strand_id
1 'polypeptide(L)'
;MRNLFFYGTLRDADVLAMVLGPERATLTPAVLDDHVAMAVAGETFPIIHAKIGAQAHGLLAENLSDEAVERLNYFELGFGYELRSLAVRAGARVVQAQVYFCPPGLFATDGEWDFAHWGQRQKPLFLEAGAEFMAQYGRIPADRLEPFWAGMRVRALARIAGRATNAPAVLRKTHKGEVK
;
A
#
# COMPACT_ATOMS: atom_id res chain seq x y z
N MET A 1 -7.48 1.32 -21.84
CA MET A 1 -7.31 2.16 -20.64
C MET A 1 -8.10 1.54 -19.50
N ARG A 2 -7.52 1.38 -18.34
CA ARG A 2 -8.12 0.71 -17.17
C ARG A 2 -8.23 1.67 -16.02
N ASN A 3 -9.29 1.49 -15.20
CA ASN A 3 -9.49 2.22 -13.96
C ASN A 3 -9.29 1.27 -12.79
N LEU A 4 -8.53 1.67 -11.78
CA LEU A 4 -8.32 0.91 -10.55
C LEU A 4 -8.71 1.77 -9.34
N PHE A 5 -9.26 1.12 -8.33
CA PHE A 5 -9.55 1.74 -7.03
C PHE A 5 -8.61 1.21 -5.96
N PHE A 6 -7.90 2.10 -5.31
CA PHE A 6 -6.95 1.80 -4.25
C PHE A 6 -7.55 2.12 -2.88
N TYR A 7 -7.81 1.12 -2.06
CA TYR A 7 -8.30 1.25 -0.70
C TYR A 7 -7.19 1.10 0.35
N GLY A 8 -6.05 0.51 -0.03
CA GLY A 8 -4.96 0.10 0.84
C GLY A 8 -3.71 0.99 0.74
N THR A 9 -2.55 0.35 0.80
CA THR A 9 -1.24 1.01 0.82
C THR A 9 -0.93 1.81 -0.45
N LEU A 10 -1.49 1.44 -1.61
CA LEU A 10 -1.39 2.19 -2.87
C LEU A 10 -2.07 3.58 -2.85
N ARG A 11 -2.78 3.93 -1.77
CA ARG A 11 -3.23 5.32 -1.52
C ARG A 11 -2.07 6.25 -1.17
N ASP A 12 -0.97 5.70 -0.69
CA ASP A 12 0.22 6.48 -0.35
C ASP A 12 1.01 6.82 -1.60
N ALA A 13 1.37 8.10 -1.76
CA ALA A 13 2.04 8.60 -2.97
C ALA A 13 3.43 7.98 -3.18
N ASP A 14 4.18 7.71 -2.10
CA ASP A 14 5.52 7.12 -2.21
C ASP A 14 5.43 5.64 -2.59
N VAL A 15 4.45 4.91 -2.02
CA VAL A 15 4.19 3.51 -2.39
C VAL A 15 3.75 3.42 -3.85
N LEU A 16 2.80 4.27 -4.25
CA LEU A 16 2.33 4.26 -5.64
C LEU A 16 3.45 4.61 -6.62
N ALA A 17 4.28 5.61 -6.30
CA ALA A 17 5.44 5.97 -7.14
C ALA A 17 6.47 4.84 -7.23
N MET A 18 6.73 4.13 -6.13
CA MET A 18 7.61 2.96 -6.11
C MET A 18 7.09 1.85 -7.04
N VAL A 19 5.78 1.58 -7.00
CA VAL A 19 5.17 0.54 -7.83
C VAL A 19 5.10 0.96 -9.29
N LEU A 20 4.63 2.16 -9.59
CA LEU A 20 4.48 2.66 -10.96
C LEU A 20 5.83 2.93 -11.64
N GLY A 21 6.89 3.25 -10.89
CA GLY A 21 8.19 3.62 -11.48
C GLY A 21 8.09 4.93 -12.28
N PRO A 22 8.37 4.91 -13.62
CA PRO A 22 8.28 6.10 -14.46
C PRO A 22 6.84 6.50 -14.81
N GLU A 23 5.89 5.56 -14.71
CA GLU A 23 4.48 5.78 -15.03
C GLU A 23 3.82 6.75 -14.04
N ARG A 24 2.73 7.39 -14.49
CA ARG A 24 1.94 8.32 -13.68
C ARG A 24 0.47 7.93 -13.74
N ALA A 25 -0.26 8.26 -12.68
CA ALA A 25 -1.69 8.06 -12.57
C ALA A 25 -2.37 9.38 -12.17
N THR A 26 -3.51 9.66 -12.77
CA THR A 26 -4.42 10.70 -12.28
C THR A 26 -5.29 10.09 -11.20
N LEU A 27 -5.22 10.65 -9.99
CA LEU A 27 -5.89 10.13 -8.81
C LEU A 27 -7.02 11.06 -8.37
N THR A 28 -8.18 10.48 -8.07
CA THR A 28 -9.33 11.20 -7.55
C THR A 28 -9.81 10.54 -6.26
N PRO A 29 -10.09 11.28 -5.18
CA PRO A 29 -10.73 10.72 -3.99
C PRO A 29 -12.03 10.00 -4.35
N ALA A 30 -12.19 8.79 -3.86
CA ALA A 30 -13.33 7.95 -4.18
C ALA A 30 -13.71 7.03 -3.01
N VAL A 31 -14.90 6.43 -3.11
CA VAL A 31 -15.47 5.57 -2.09
C VAL A 31 -16.04 4.32 -2.75
N LEU A 32 -15.76 3.17 -2.18
CA LEU A 32 -16.42 1.91 -2.47
C LEU A 32 -17.44 1.64 -1.36
N ASP A 33 -18.72 1.75 -1.70
CA ASP A 33 -19.82 1.53 -0.77
C ASP A 33 -19.95 0.04 -0.43
N ASP A 34 -20.54 -0.27 0.72
CA ASP A 34 -20.76 -1.61 1.26
C ASP A 34 -19.49 -2.44 1.44
N HIS A 35 -18.35 -1.78 1.63
CA HIS A 35 -17.06 -2.42 1.86
C HIS A 35 -16.26 -1.73 2.97
N VAL A 36 -15.34 -2.49 3.58
CA VAL A 36 -14.43 -2.01 4.62
C VAL A 36 -13.03 -2.58 4.43
N ALA A 37 -12.01 -1.75 4.63
CA ALA A 37 -10.63 -2.20 4.67
C ALA A 37 -10.30 -2.77 6.06
N MET A 38 -9.74 -3.99 6.11
CA MET A 38 -9.39 -4.70 7.33
C MET A 38 -7.88 -4.89 7.41
N ALA A 39 -7.30 -4.65 8.57
CA ALA A 39 -5.89 -4.94 8.82
C ALA A 39 -5.64 -6.45 8.77
N VAL A 40 -4.59 -6.88 8.09
CA VAL A 40 -4.14 -8.28 8.09
C VAL A 40 -3.27 -8.53 9.32
N ALA A 41 -3.61 -9.56 10.09
CA ALA A 41 -2.90 -9.90 11.32
C ALA A 41 -1.42 -10.23 11.02
N GLY A 42 -0.51 -9.50 11.70
CA GLY A 42 0.94 -9.68 11.54
C GLY A 42 1.53 -9.08 10.26
N GLU A 43 0.72 -8.45 9.39
CA GLU A 43 1.17 -7.84 8.15
C GLU A 43 1.10 -6.30 8.17
N THR A 44 1.63 -5.67 7.12
CA THR A 44 1.68 -4.20 6.98
C THR A 44 0.77 -3.70 5.86
N PHE A 45 -0.23 -4.47 5.49
CA PHE A 45 -1.19 -4.14 4.44
C PHE A 45 -2.60 -4.58 4.82
N PRO A 46 -3.65 -3.97 4.25
CA PRO A 46 -5.03 -4.37 4.46
C PRO A 46 -5.55 -5.29 3.36
N ILE A 47 -6.67 -5.93 3.66
CA ILE A 47 -7.56 -6.53 2.67
C ILE A 47 -8.92 -5.86 2.71
N ILE A 48 -9.75 -6.03 1.66
CA ILE A 48 -11.10 -5.46 1.61
C ILE A 48 -12.15 -6.53 1.80
N HIS A 49 -13.14 -6.25 2.64
CA HIS A 49 -14.28 -7.12 2.90
C HIS A 49 -15.58 -6.42 2.53
N ALA A 50 -16.56 -7.19 2.05
CA ALA A 50 -17.94 -6.70 1.93
C ALA A 50 -18.55 -6.51 3.34
N LYS A 51 -19.16 -5.34 3.58
CA LYS A 51 -19.85 -4.99 4.82
C LYS A 51 -20.93 -3.98 4.51
N ILE A 52 -22.17 -4.43 4.47
CA ILE A 52 -23.35 -3.61 4.14
C ILE A 52 -23.37 -2.35 5.02
N GLY A 53 -23.54 -1.19 4.40
CA GLY A 53 -23.60 0.12 5.03
C GLY A 53 -22.23 0.72 5.39
N ALA A 54 -21.13 -0.01 5.25
CA ALA A 54 -19.78 0.53 5.42
C ALA A 54 -19.28 1.23 4.13
N GLN A 55 -18.21 2.02 4.26
CA GLN A 55 -17.60 2.74 3.16
C GLN A 55 -16.09 2.62 3.21
N ALA A 56 -15.49 2.03 2.19
CA ALA A 56 -14.05 2.02 2.01
C ALA A 56 -13.61 3.28 1.25
N HIS A 57 -12.98 4.22 1.96
CA HIS A 57 -12.40 5.41 1.37
C HIS A 57 -11.09 5.08 0.66
N GLY A 58 -10.88 5.66 -0.54
CA GLY A 58 -9.72 5.37 -1.35
C GLY A 58 -9.44 6.40 -2.43
N LEU A 59 -8.63 5.98 -3.41
CA LEU A 59 -8.31 6.75 -4.59
C LEU A 59 -8.67 5.96 -5.84
N LEU A 60 -9.37 6.61 -6.78
CA LEU A 60 -9.61 6.12 -8.12
C LEU A 60 -8.49 6.59 -9.03
N ALA A 61 -7.77 5.65 -9.64
CA ALA A 61 -6.84 5.90 -10.72
C ALA A 61 -7.53 5.64 -12.05
N GLU A 62 -7.60 6.64 -12.93
CA GLU A 62 -8.28 6.56 -14.21
C GLU A 62 -7.28 6.54 -15.38
N ASN A 63 -7.63 5.85 -16.44
CA ASN A 63 -6.90 5.80 -17.71
C ASN A 63 -5.44 5.32 -17.60
N LEU A 64 -5.21 4.34 -16.73
CA LEU A 64 -3.88 3.73 -16.56
C LEU A 64 -3.39 3.11 -17.88
N SER A 65 -2.09 3.25 -18.15
CA SER A 65 -1.42 2.57 -19.24
C SER A 65 -1.34 1.06 -18.98
N ASP A 66 -1.08 0.27 -20.01
CA ASP A 66 -0.91 -1.17 -19.85
C ASP A 66 0.33 -1.48 -18.99
N GLU A 67 1.43 -0.73 -19.14
CA GLU A 67 2.63 -0.86 -18.31
C GLU A 67 2.33 -0.55 -16.82
N ALA A 68 1.58 0.53 -16.54
CA ALA A 68 1.18 0.85 -15.17
C ALA A 68 0.36 -0.29 -14.54
N VAL A 69 -0.57 -0.87 -15.31
CA VAL A 69 -1.39 -2.00 -14.84
C VAL A 69 -0.56 -3.26 -14.65
N GLU A 70 0.40 -3.55 -15.52
CA GLU A 70 1.30 -4.70 -15.36
C GLU A 70 2.14 -4.59 -14.09
N ARG A 71 2.67 -3.40 -13.78
CA ARG A 71 3.43 -3.15 -12.56
C ARG A 71 2.57 -3.28 -11.31
N LEU A 72 1.34 -2.76 -11.33
CA LEU A 72 0.38 -2.92 -10.24
C LEU A 72 -0.01 -4.39 -10.05
N ASN A 73 -0.27 -5.12 -11.12
CA ASN A 73 -0.56 -6.55 -11.07
C ASN A 73 0.63 -7.34 -10.52
N TYR A 74 1.85 -7.01 -10.93
CA TYR A 74 3.04 -7.63 -10.39
C TYR A 74 3.14 -7.47 -8.87
N PHE A 75 2.83 -6.27 -8.37
CA PHE A 75 2.90 -5.97 -6.95
C PHE A 75 1.81 -6.67 -6.13
N GLU A 76 0.58 -6.75 -6.64
CA GLU A 76 -0.59 -7.23 -5.90
C GLU A 76 -0.89 -8.72 -6.14
N LEU A 77 -0.85 -9.18 -7.39
CA LEU A 77 -1.31 -10.53 -7.71
C LEU A 77 -0.34 -11.62 -7.22
N GLY A 78 0.92 -11.28 -6.96
CA GLY A 78 1.90 -12.19 -6.34
C GLY A 78 1.47 -12.70 -4.97
N PHE A 79 0.60 -11.96 -4.28
CA PHE A 79 0.04 -12.33 -2.96
C PHE A 79 -1.31 -13.05 -3.05
N GLY A 80 -1.71 -13.52 -4.22
CA GLY A 80 -2.95 -14.26 -4.42
C GLY A 80 -4.21 -13.40 -4.52
N TYR A 81 -4.06 -12.06 -4.70
CA TYR A 81 -5.22 -11.20 -4.95
C TYR A 81 -5.83 -11.47 -6.32
N GLU A 82 -7.11 -11.20 -6.46
CA GLU A 82 -7.85 -11.22 -7.71
C GLU A 82 -8.48 -9.86 -8.02
N LEU A 83 -8.65 -9.54 -9.30
CA LEU A 83 -9.31 -8.31 -9.73
C LEU A 83 -10.80 -8.52 -9.88
N ARG A 84 -11.60 -7.64 -9.25
CA ARG A 84 -13.06 -7.57 -9.42
C ARG A 84 -13.46 -6.20 -9.92
N SER A 85 -14.40 -6.13 -10.88
CA SER A 85 -14.95 -4.86 -11.37
C SER A 85 -16.15 -4.45 -10.53
N LEU A 86 -16.05 -3.28 -9.90
CA LEU A 86 -17.07 -2.73 -9.02
C LEU A 86 -17.38 -1.28 -9.37
N ALA A 87 -18.57 -0.84 -8.97
CA ALA A 87 -19.00 0.56 -9.06
C ALA A 87 -18.37 1.37 -7.92
N VAL A 88 -17.54 2.34 -8.25
CA VAL A 88 -16.84 3.22 -7.32
C VAL A 88 -17.39 4.64 -7.47
N ARG A 89 -17.70 5.29 -6.37
CA ARG A 89 -18.23 6.65 -6.34
C ARG A 89 -17.10 7.68 -6.18
N ALA A 90 -16.91 8.52 -7.21
CA ALA A 90 -15.93 9.60 -7.23
C ALA A 90 -16.66 10.95 -7.34
N GLY A 91 -16.90 11.60 -6.20
CA GLY A 91 -17.77 12.78 -6.11
C GLY A 91 -19.21 12.45 -6.55
N ALA A 92 -19.70 13.15 -7.57
CA ALA A 92 -21.03 12.91 -8.16
C ALA A 92 -21.03 11.81 -9.25
N ARG A 93 -19.87 11.26 -9.62
CA ARG A 93 -19.76 10.23 -10.66
C ARG A 93 -19.71 8.84 -10.04
N VAL A 94 -20.28 7.86 -10.74
CA VAL A 94 -20.07 6.44 -10.48
C VAL A 94 -19.27 5.87 -11.65
N VAL A 95 -18.13 5.25 -11.34
CA VAL A 95 -17.17 4.75 -12.32
C VAL A 95 -16.94 3.26 -12.10
N GLN A 96 -16.94 2.46 -13.16
CA GLN A 96 -16.51 1.06 -13.06
C GLN A 96 -14.99 1.02 -12.96
N ALA A 97 -14.50 0.43 -11.87
CA ALA A 97 -13.07 0.28 -11.60
C ALA A 97 -12.75 -1.15 -11.13
N GLN A 98 -11.55 -1.59 -11.43
CA GLN A 98 -11.03 -2.85 -10.90
C GLN A 98 -10.50 -2.62 -9.48
N VAL A 99 -10.75 -3.59 -8.61
CA VAL A 99 -10.34 -3.59 -7.20
C VAL A 99 -9.63 -4.89 -6.90
N TYR A 100 -8.49 -4.84 -6.24
CA TYR A 100 -7.78 -6.04 -5.78
C TYR A 100 -8.48 -6.62 -4.55
N PHE A 101 -8.90 -7.87 -4.66
CA PHE A 101 -9.55 -8.63 -3.60
C PHE A 101 -8.68 -9.80 -3.18
N CYS A 102 -8.56 -10.00 -1.89
CA CYS A 102 -8.01 -11.20 -1.32
C CYS A 102 -9.06 -12.32 -1.33
N PRO A 103 -8.75 -13.55 -1.77
CA PRO A 103 -9.64 -14.69 -1.62
C PRO A 103 -10.04 -14.90 -0.15
N PRO A 104 -11.30 -15.30 0.11
CA PRO A 104 -11.77 -15.56 1.48
C PRO A 104 -10.90 -16.59 2.20
N GLY A 105 -10.52 -16.31 3.45
CA GLY A 105 -9.79 -17.22 4.31
C GLY A 105 -8.26 -17.27 4.07
N LEU A 106 -7.72 -16.51 3.13
CA LEU A 106 -6.28 -16.47 2.89
C LEU A 106 -5.54 -15.79 4.05
N PHE A 107 -6.11 -14.71 4.61
CA PHE A 107 -5.54 -13.99 5.74
C PHE A 107 -6.53 -13.84 6.90
N ALA A 108 -6.01 -13.93 8.13
CA ALA A 108 -6.73 -13.49 9.31
C ALA A 108 -6.69 -11.95 9.41
N THR A 109 -7.74 -11.33 9.95
CA THR A 109 -7.84 -9.88 10.11
C THR A 109 -7.81 -9.46 11.57
N ASP A 110 -7.27 -8.26 11.85
CA ASP A 110 -7.13 -7.66 13.17
C ASP A 110 -7.77 -6.26 13.21
N GLY A 111 -9.09 -6.22 13.07
CA GLY A 111 -9.87 -4.99 13.10
C GLY A 111 -9.87 -4.19 11.79
N GLU A 112 -10.50 -3.02 11.82
CA GLU A 112 -10.54 -2.09 10.68
C GLU A 112 -9.16 -1.44 10.48
N TRP A 113 -8.78 -1.25 9.22
CA TRP A 113 -7.47 -0.69 8.90
C TRP A 113 -7.45 0.83 8.94
N ASP A 114 -6.51 1.37 9.72
CA ASP A 114 -6.26 2.80 9.84
C ASP A 114 -5.07 3.23 8.98
N PHE A 115 -5.35 3.93 7.88
CA PHE A 115 -4.33 4.42 6.95
C PHE A 115 -3.36 5.42 7.59
N ALA A 116 -3.86 6.30 8.48
CA ALA A 116 -3.03 7.30 9.14
C ALA A 116 -2.06 6.64 10.14
N HIS A 117 -2.55 5.69 10.92
CA HIS A 117 -1.72 4.88 11.83
C HIS A 117 -0.67 4.08 11.05
N TRP A 118 -1.07 3.43 9.96
CA TRP A 118 -0.14 2.71 9.08
C TRP A 118 0.96 3.64 8.55
N GLY A 119 0.61 4.82 8.06
CA GLY A 119 1.55 5.80 7.52
C GLY A 119 2.61 6.21 8.54
N GLN A 120 2.23 6.36 9.81
CA GLN A 120 3.14 6.75 10.90
C GLN A 120 4.04 5.59 11.37
N ARG A 121 3.57 4.37 11.37
CA ARG A 121 4.21 3.22 12.03
C ARG A 121 4.80 2.18 11.08
N GLN A 122 4.14 1.89 9.98
CA GLN A 122 4.46 0.74 9.13
C GLN A 122 4.99 1.12 7.75
N LYS A 123 4.68 2.33 7.25
CA LYS A 123 5.11 2.81 5.93
C LYS A 123 6.62 2.68 5.67
N PRO A 124 7.54 3.06 6.59
CA PRO A 124 8.96 2.91 6.31
C PRO A 124 9.38 1.46 6.03
N LEU A 125 8.86 0.52 6.81
CA LEU A 125 9.10 -0.90 6.61
C LEU A 125 8.52 -1.40 5.29
N PHE A 126 7.30 -0.98 4.99
CA PHE A 126 6.60 -1.37 3.77
C PHE A 126 7.32 -0.87 2.51
N LEU A 127 7.77 0.39 2.49
CA LEU A 127 8.53 0.96 1.38
C LEU A 127 9.85 0.23 1.15
N GLU A 128 10.61 -0.05 2.21
CA GLU A 128 11.89 -0.76 2.10
C GLU A 128 11.73 -2.18 1.55
N ALA A 129 10.74 -2.92 2.05
CA ALA A 129 10.46 -4.27 1.58
C ALA A 129 9.87 -4.27 0.16
N GLY A 130 8.93 -3.36 -0.11
CA GLY A 130 8.32 -3.19 -1.43
C GLY A 130 9.30 -2.77 -2.51
N ALA A 131 10.25 -1.90 -2.20
CA ALA A 131 11.31 -1.52 -3.14
C ALA A 131 12.19 -2.73 -3.52
N GLU A 132 12.52 -3.60 -2.55
CA GLU A 132 13.25 -4.84 -2.81
C GLU A 132 12.44 -5.80 -3.69
N PHE A 133 11.13 -5.89 -3.45
CA PHE A 133 10.20 -6.69 -4.26
C PHE A 133 10.13 -6.14 -5.70
N MET A 134 9.86 -4.85 -5.87
CA MET A 134 9.73 -4.22 -7.18
C MET A 134 11.04 -4.17 -7.98
N ALA A 135 12.20 -4.26 -7.32
CA ALA A 135 13.49 -4.41 -8.02
C ALA A 135 13.61 -5.72 -8.81
N GLN A 136 12.71 -6.69 -8.58
CA GLN A 136 12.64 -7.94 -9.31
C GLN A 136 11.66 -7.91 -10.49
N TYR A 137 10.93 -6.82 -10.67
CA TYR A 137 10.00 -6.65 -11.80
C TYR A 137 10.70 -6.88 -13.14
N GLY A 138 10.11 -7.71 -13.99
CA GLY A 138 10.68 -8.12 -15.27
C GLY A 138 11.82 -9.14 -15.19
N ARG A 139 12.22 -9.60 -13.98
CA ARG A 139 13.29 -10.58 -13.76
C ARG A 139 12.78 -11.90 -13.19
N ILE A 140 11.92 -11.82 -12.18
CA ILE A 140 11.36 -12.97 -11.47
C ILE A 140 9.84 -12.82 -11.47
N PRO A 141 9.06 -13.85 -11.83
CA PRO A 141 7.60 -13.82 -11.70
C PRO A 141 7.15 -13.55 -10.26
N ALA A 142 6.10 -12.75 -10.07
CA ALA A 142 5.65 -12.30 -8.77
C ALA A 142 5.24 -13.47 -7.82
N ASP A 143 4.60 -14.49 -8.36
CA ASP A 143 4.18 -15.71 -7.64
C ASP A 143 5.36 -16.51 -7.06
N ARG A 144 6.56 -16.30 -7.59
CA ARG A 144 7.79 -16.90 -7.06
C ARG A 144 8.46 -16.05 -5.98
N LEU A 145 8.05 -14.79 -5.81
CA LEU A 145 8.62 -13.87 -4.83
C LEU A 145 7.83 -13.84 -3.51
N GLU A 146 6.54 -14.14 -3.54
CA GLU A 146 5.70 -14.13 -2.33
C GLU A 146 6.34 -14.90 -1.16
N PRO A 147 6.89 -16.12 -1.33
CA PRO A 147 7.53 -16.83 -0.22
C PRO A 147 8.75 -16.12 0.39
N PHE A 148 9.35 -15.16 -0.33
CA PHE A 148 10.50 -14.39 0.14
C PHE A 148 10.11 -13.07 0.82
N TRP A 149 8.82 -12.70 0.81
CA TRP A 149 8.32 -11.44 1.39
C TRP A 149 8.72 -11.27 2.86
N ALA A 150 8.55 -12.31 3.68
CA ALA A 150 8.96 -12.28 5.08
C ALA A 150 10.47 -11.99 5.24
N GLY A 151 11.31 -12.59 4.41
CA GLY A 151 12.75 -12.32 4.39
C GLY A 151 13.09 -10.89 3.95
N MET A 152 12.35 -10.33 2.98
CA MET A 152 12.50 -8.93 2.56
C MET A 152 12.15 -7.97 3.70
N ARG A 153 11.10 -8.25 4.46
CA ARG A 153 10.73 -7.48 5.67
C ARG A 153 11.82 -7.51 6.74
N VAL A 154 12.41 -8.67 7.01
CA VAL A 154 13.52 -8.80 7.98
C VAL A 154 14.72 -7.97 7.54
N ARG A 155 15.12 -8.04 6.28
CA ARG A 155 16.21 -7.20 5.74
C ARG A 155 15.88 -5.71 5.76
N ALA A 156 14.64 -5.34 5.48
CA ALA A 156 14.15 -3.97 5.56
C ALA A 156 14.26 -3.41 6.99
N LEU A 157 13.83 -4.18 8.00
CA LEU A 157 13.99 -3.81 9.41
C LEU A 157 15.45 -3.58 9.79
N ALA A 158 16.35 -4.46 9.36
CA ALA A 158 17.79 -4.31 9.62
C ALA A 158 18.36 -3.03 8.99
N ARG A 159 17.95 -2.69 7.75
CA ARG A 159 18.37 -1.44 7.07
C ARG A 159 17.86 -0.20 7.80
N ILE A 160 16.61 -0.20 8.26
CA ILE A 160 16.03 0.92 9.02
C ILE A 160 16.77 1.11 10.36
N ALA A 161 16.99 0.04 11.10
CA ALA A 161 17.72 0.08 12.37
C ALA A 161 19.17 0.59 12.20
N GLY A 162 19.89 0.09 11.16
CA GLY A 162 21.24 0.54 10.85
C GLY A 162 21.33 2.02 10.50
N ARG A 163 20.32 2.59 9.83
CA ARG A 163 20.26 4.04 9.57
C ARG A 163 20.00 4.87 10.84
N ALA A 164 19.17 4.37 11.73
CA ALA A 164 18.88 5.04 12.99
C ALA A 164 20.11 5.13 13.92
N THR A 165 20.95 4.09 13.93
CA THR A 165 22.21 4.08 14.72
C THR A 165 23.31 4.94 14.12
N ASN A 166 23.32 5.15 12.80
CA ASN A 166 24.30 5.96 12.09
C ASN A 166 23.89 7.43 11.92
N ALA A 167 22.70 7.83 12.37
CA ALA A 167 22.27 9.23 12.32
C ALA A 167 23.14 10.05 13.27
N PRO A 168 23.75 11.20 12.83
CA PRO A 168 24.56 12.05 13.71
C PRO A 168 23.68 12.54 14.85
N ALA A 169 24.20 12.45 16.10
CA ALA A 169 23.55 12.97 17.27
C ALA A 169 23.40 14.49 17.10
N VAL A 170 22.20 14.95 16.79
CA VAL A 170 21.88 16.37 16.79
C VAL A 170 22.03 16.85 18.23
N LEU A 171 23.08 17.60 18.49
CA LEU A 171 23.37 18.26 19.77
C LEU A 171 22.12 18.98 20.27
N ARG A 172 21.49 18.43 21.31
CA ARG A 172 20.49 19.15 22.09
C ARG A 172 21.20 20.31 22.76
N LYS A 173 21.17 21.49 22.14
CA LYS A 173 21.51 22.74 22.84
C LYS A 173 20.46 22.94 23.93
N THR A 174 20.83 22.56 25.16
CA THR A 174 20.13 23.01 26.35
C THR A 174 20.40 24.49 26.49
N HIS A 175 19.41 25.31 26.22
CA HIS A 175 19.40 26.70 26.62
C HIS A 175 19.30 26.72 28.15
N LYS A 176 20.43 26.85 28.82
CA LYS A 176 20.48 27.33 30.20
C LYS A 176 20.16 28.82 30.15
N GLY A 177 18.95 29.19 30.53
CA GLY A 177 18.60 30.57 30.83
C GLY A 177 19.36 31.03 32.05
N GLU A 178 20.21 32.00 31.89
CA GLU A 178 20.72 32.81 32.99
C GLU A 178 19.58 33.69 33.49
N VAL A 179 19.24 33.48 34.76
CA VAL A 179 18.44 34.42 35.56
C VAL A 179 19.40 35.48 36.13
N LYS A 180 19.12 36.72 35.82
CA LYS A 180 19.55 37.89 36.61
C LYS A 180 18.31 38.63 37.07
#